data_416776edc70bef223d0fc0ce319714d1
#
_entry.id   416776edc70bef223d0fc0ce319714d1
#
_cell.length_a   1.000
_cell.length_b   1.000
_cell.length_c   1.000
_cell.angle_alpha   90.00
_cell.angle_beta   90.00
_cell.angle_gamma   90.00
#
_symmetry.space_group_name_H-M   'P 1'
#
loop_
_entity.id
_entity.type
_entity.pdbx_description
1 polymer ?
#
loop_
_entity_poly.entity_id
_entity_poly.type
_entity_poly.pdbx_seq_one_letter_code
_entity_poly.pdbx_strand_id
1 'polypeptide(L)'
;MKIRVLGIRGLPGTYSGLETIMGELAPRWVEAGHEVTVYCRKAVYKERLPEWKGIKLVYLPSIEHKVFSTLSHSFLATIHASFSPSDAILVWNAGNGPFGWFFRFAGKNAVINVDGMEWLRPKWKGIGAVYFKWAAKMATSAFPLVITDAEEMKRLYLEELGAETTYIAYGANIEPSEHPELLKDYGLESRGYYLIASRLVPDNNADLILEAFVNSNSTKKLAIAGGADYKGNKLENQFLDKLKSIANENVMFLGHIDNSEHIKELHHHCFAYIHGHQFGGINPSILKALGFSNCILALNTPFNHEVLEGGTYGVLFDKNAESLKTEIDELEQKPEKVEGFRERSPEQIRKRFNWDHIAAQYIDAFQKLQKKS
;
A
#
# COMPACT_ATOMS: atom_id res chain seq x y z
N MET A 1 -17.28 -8.10 -19.07
CA MET A 1 -17.97 -7.01 -18.33
C MET A 1 -17.33 -5.68 -18.66
N LYS A 2 -18.11 -4.59 -18.56
CA LYS A 2 -17.62 -3.20 -18.63
C LYS A 2 -17.38 -2.71 -17.21
N ILE A 3 -16.11 -2.60 -16.81
CA ILE A 3 -15.69 -2.21 -15.47
C ILE A 3 -15.17 -0.76 -15.50
N ARG A 4 -15.67 0.07 -14.58
CA ARG A 4 -15.17 1.44 -14.41
C ARG A 4 -14.52 1.60 -13.04
N VAL A 5 -13.38 2.28 -13.00
CA VAL A 5 -12.59 2.49 -11.77
C VAL A 5 -12.36 3.96 -11.54
N LEU A 6 -12.68 4.44 -10.34
CA LEU A 6 -12.48 5.82 -9.91
C LEU A 6 -12.00 5.89 -8.45
N GLY A 7 -11.61 7.09 -8.00
CA GLY A 7 -11.10 7.30 -6.65
C GLY A 7 -9.58 7.22 -6.51
N ILE A 8 -8.88 6.94 -7.60
CA ILE A 8 -7.41 6.98 -7.72
C ILE A 8 -6.96 8.20 -8.54
N ARG A 9 -5.65 8.44 -8.62
CA ARG A 9 -5.10 9.51 -9.48
C ARG A 9 -5.15 9.15 -10.95
N GLY A 10 -4.99 7.86 -11.29
CA GLY A 10 -5.05 7.32 -12.65
C GLY A 10 -3.93 6.34 -12.98
N LEU A 11 -3.86 5.92 -14.24
CA LEU A 11 -2.86 5.03 -14.80
C LEU A 11 -2.17 5.67 -16.03
N PRO A 12 -0.92 5.27 -16.37
CA PRO A 12 -0.02 4.45 -15.55
C PRO A 12 0.30 5.13 -14.20
N GLY A 13 0.54 4.33 -13.18
CA GLY A 13 0.83 4.85 -11.84
C GLY A 13 2.17 5.60 -11.79
N THR A 14 2.14 6.81 -11.25
CA THR A 14 3.34 7.64 -11.09
C THR A 14 3.88 7.60 -9.67
N TYR A 15 3.02 7.44 -8.68
CA TYR A 15 3.40 7.45 -7.26
C TYR A 15 2.19 7.24 -6.34
N SER A 16 1.84 6.04 -5.96
CA SER A 16 1.08 5.69 -4.74
C SER A 16 0.70 4.21 -4.74
N GLY A 17 0.30 3.71 -3.55
CA GLY A 17 -0.10 2.31 -3.38
C GLY A 17 -1.30 1.92 -4.26
N LEU A 18 -2.33 2.76 -4.34
CA LEU A 18 -3.55 2.47 -5.09
C LEU A 18 -3.32 2.41 -6.61
N GLU A 19 -2.47 3.29 -7.16
CA GLU A 19 -2.09 3.24 -8.57
C GLU A 19 -1.27 1.99 -8.88
N THR A 20 -0.39 1.56 -7.97
CA THR A 20 0.35 0.30 -8.09
C THR A 20 -0.61 -0.89 -8.09
N ILE A 21 -1.56 -0.94 -7.16
CA ILE A 21 -2.59 -2.00 -7.08
C ILE A 21 -3.41 -2.06 -8.37
N MET A 22 -3.88 -0.91 -8.86
CA MET A 22 -4.65 -0.87 -10.10
C MET A 22 -3.81 -1.16 -11.34
N GLY A 23 -2.50 -0.85 -11.31
CA GLY A 23 -1.55 -1.21 -12.34
C GLY A 23 -1.36 -2.73 -12.50
N GLU A 24 -1.66 -3.50 -11.45
CA GLU A 24 -1.65 -4.96 -11.43
C GLU A 24 -3.04 -5.56 -11.74
N LEU A 25 -4.09 -5.04 -11.13
CA LEU A 25 -5.45 -5.60 -11.28
C LEU A 25 -6.05 -5.33 -12.65
N ALA A 26 -5.99 -4.08 -13.14
CA ALA A 26 -6.71 -3.69 -14.35
C ALA A 26 -6.20 -4.39 -15.61
N PRO A 27 -4.88 -4.59 -15.83
CA PRO A 27 -4.40 -5.40 -16.96
C PRO A 27 -4.89 -6.86 -16.91
N ARG A 28 -4.91 -7.49 -15.72
CA ARG A 28 -5.41 -8.85 -15.53
C ARG A 28 -6.89 -8.99 -15.89
N TRP A 29 -7.68 -7.97 -15.58
CA TRP A 29 -9.10 -7.95 -16.00
C TRP A 29 -9.25 -7.79 -17.53
N VAL A 30 -8.37 -6.99 -18.17
CA VAL A 30 -8.35 -6.89 -19.63
C VAL A 30 -7.96 -8.22 -20.27
N GLU A 31 -6.92 -8.89 -19.76
CA GLU A 31 -6.49 -10.21 -20.21
C GLU A 31 -7.58 -11.27 -20.04
N ALA A 32 -8.41 -11.15 -18.99
CA ALA A 32 -9.60 -11.98 -18.78
C ALA A 32 -10.81 -11.60 -19.67
N GLY A 33 -10.65 -10.68 -20.63
CA GLY A 33 -11.66 -10.30 -21.60
C GLY A 33 -12.67 -9.27 -21.11
N HIS A 34 -12.33 -8.45 -20.09
CA HIS A 34 -13.16 -7.36 -19.60
C HIS A 34 -12.77 -6.01 -20.22
N GLU A 35 -13.75 -5.15 -20.48
CA GLU A 35 -13.52 -3.77 -20.91
C GLU A 35 -13.31 -2.91 -19.65
N VAL A 36 -12.08 -2.43 -19.43
CA VAL A 36 -11.74 -1.63 -18.26
C VAL A 36 -11.57 -0.16 -18.63
N THR A 37 -12.21 0.72 -17.86
CA THR A 37 -12.04 2.18 -17.96
C THR A 37 -11.59 2.75 -16.63
N VAL A 38 -10.49 3.51 -16.62
CA VAL A 38 -9.95 4.17 -15.42
C VAL A 38 -10.07 5.69 -15.56
N TYR A 39 -10.61 6.33 -14.52
CA TYR A 39 -10.69 7.80 -14.45
C TYR A 39 -9.38 8.36 -13.92
N CYS A 40 -8.75 9.21 -14.71
CA CYS A 40 -7.46 9.82 -14.44
C CYS A 40 -7.61 11.31 -14.12
N ARG A 41 -6.86 11.79 -13.13
CA ARG A 41 -6.81 13.20 -12.76
C ARG A 41 -5.98 13.97 -13.79
N LYS A 42 -6.64 14.87 -14.53
CA LYS A 42 -6.04 15.60 -15.65
C LYS A 42 -4.76 16.37 -15.28
N ALA A 43 -4.68 16.92 -14.08
CA ALA A 43 -3.53 17.71 -13.62
C ALA A 43 -2.28 16.87 -13.30
N VAL A 44 -2.42 15.56 -13.08
CA VAL A 44 -1.30 14.65 -12.78
C VAL A 44 -0.54 14.26 -14.05
N TYR A 45 -1.25 14.18 -15.19
CA TYR A 45 -0.70 13.67 -16.44
C TYR A 45 -0.45 14.81 -17.43
N LYS A 46 0.82 15.04 -17.77
CA LYS A 46 1.23 15.98 -18.84
C LYS A 46 0.86 15.39 -20.20
N GLU A 47 1.23 14.16 -20.44
CA GLU A 47 0.84 13.35 -21.59
C GLU A 47 -0.40 12.54 -21.25
N ARG A 48 -1.38 12.51 -22.17
CA ARG A 48 -2.68 11.88 -21.95
C ARG A 48 -2.88 10.78 -22.98
N LEU A 49 -2.43 9.60 -22.66
CA LEU A 49 -2.67 8.41 -23.48
C LEU A 49 -4.18 8.12 -23.47
N PRO A 50 -4.80 7.80 -24.63
CA PRO A 50 -6.21 7.37 -24.64
C PRO A 50 -6.39 6.00 -24.00
N GLU A 51 -5.33 5.18 -24.04
CA GLU A 51 -5.30 3.79 -23.57
C GLU A 51 -3.93 3.42 -23.01
N TRP A 52 -3.89 2.53 -22.03
CA TRP A 52 -2.68 1.93 -21.49
C TRP A 52 -2.94 0.45 -21.16
N LYS A 53 -2.15 -0.48 -21.74
CA LYS A 53 -2.30 -1.94 -21.58
C LYS A 53 -3.76 -2.42 -21.80
N GLY A 54 -4.44 -1.93 -22.83
CA GLY A 54 -5.84 -2.27 -23.12
C GLY A 54 -6.87 -1.59 -22.21
N ILE A 55 -6.45 -0.72 -21.29
CA ILE A 55 -7.29 -0.01 -20.34
C ILE A 55 -7.61 1.37 -20.92
N LYS A 56 -8.88 1.69 -21.10
CA LYS A 56 -9.33 3.02 -21.53
C LYS A 56 -9.13 4.05 -20.42
N LEU A 57 -8.50 5.19 -20.75
CA LEU A 57 -8.21 6.26 -19.80
C LEU A 57 -9.12 7.48 -20.06
N VAL A 58 -9.82 7.94 -19.01
CA VAL A 58 -10.70 9.09 -19.08
C VAL A 58 -10.18 10.19 -18.16
N TYR A 59 -9.74 11.31 -18.73
CA TYR A 59 -9.13 12.41 -17.98
C TYR A 59 -10.16 13.46 -17.60
N LEU A 60 -10.36 13.64 -16.30
CA LEU A 60 -11.27 14.65 -15.74
C LEU A 60 -10.49 15.71 -14.95
N PRO A 61 -10.98 16.95 -14.92
CA PRO A 61 -10.36 18.00 -14.12
C PRO A 61 -10.52 17.77 -12.63
N SER A 62 -9.70 18.46 -11.84
CA SER A 62 -9.73 18.49 -10.38
C SER A 62 -9.38 19.88 -9.87
N ILE A 63 -9.87 20.24 -8.68
CA ILE A 63 -9.43 21.43 -7.98
C ILE A 63 -8.13 21.09 -7.26
N GLU A 64 -7.01 21.58 -7.77
CA GLU A 64 -5.69 21.24 -7.23
C GLU A 64 -5.46 21.89 -5.86
N HIS A 65 -5.93 21.21 -4.83
CA HIS A 65 -5.80 21.58 -3.43
C HIS A 65 -5.53 20.32 -2.59
N LYS A 66 -4.77 20.43 -1.51
CA LYS A 66 -4.36 19.32 -0.65
C LYS A 66 -5.51 18.38 -0.23
N VAL A 67 -6.70 18.93 0.01
CA VAL A 67 -7.89 18.19 0.48
C VAL A 67 -8.88 17.94 -0.67
N PHE A 68 -9.13 18.97 -1.51
CA PHE A 68 -10.23 18.92 -2.48
C PHE A 68 -9.87 18.23 -3.79
N SER A 69 -8.60 18.01 -4.09
CA SER A 69 -8.20 17.43 -5.39
C SER A 69 -8.77 16.02 -5.63
N THR A 70 -8.73 15.16 -4.62
CA THR A 70 -9.32 13.82 -4.73
C THR A 70 -10.85 13.89 -4.79
N LEU A 71 -11.49 14.64 -3.90
CA LEU A 71 -12.94 14.70 -3.82
C LEU A 71 -13.57 15.32 -5.07
N SER A 72 -13.02 16.43 -5.57
CA SER A 72 -13.54 17.08 -6.80
C SER A 72 -13.40 16.22 -8.04
N HIS A 73 -12.25 15.53 -8.19
CA HIS A 73 -12.07 14.57 -9.27
C HIS A 73 -13.04 13.39 -9.16
N SER A 74 -13.14 12.78 -7.98
CA SER A 74 -14.03 11.64 -7.76
C SER A 74 -15.50 12.02 -7.96
N PHE A 75 -15.91 13.24 -7.59
CA PHE A 75 -17.27 13.74 -7.84
C PHE A 75 -17.57 13.78 -9.34
N LEU A 76 -16.69 14.40 -10.14
CA LEU A 76 -16.88 14.47 -11.60
C LEU A 76 -16.84 13.08 -12.25
N ALA A 77 -15.95 12.21 -11.78
CA ALA A 77 -15.87 10.81 -12.23
C ALA A 77 -17.16 10.03 -11.89
N THR A 78 -17.72 10.27 -10.71
CA THR A 78 -19.01 9.67 -10.29
C THR A 78 -20.14 10.10 -11.21
N ILE A 79 -20.28 11.39 -11.50
CA ILE A 79 -21.30 11.90 -12.43
C ILE A 79 -21.14 11.23 -13.81
N HIS A 80 -19.92 11.29 -14.38
CA HIS A 80 -19.68 10.69 -15.68
C HIS A 80 -19.94 9.17 -15.70
N ALA A 81 -19.51 8.45 -14.68
CA ALA A 81 -19.72 6.98 -14.57
C ALA A 81 -21.20 6.61 -14.41
N SER A 82 -21.99 7.42 -13.68
CA SER A 82 -23.42 7.20 -13.46
C SER A 82 -24.23 7.20 -14.77
N PHE A 83 -23.83 8.03 -15.74
CA PHE A 83 -24.47 8.11 -17.05
C PHE A 83 -23.79 7.27 -18.14
N SER A 84 -22.73 6.57 -17.82
CA SER A 84 -21.98 5.75 -18.79
C SER A 84 -22.39 4.27 -18.70
N PRO A 85 -22.37 3.51 -19.80
CA PRO A 85 -22.59 2.06 -19.78
C PRO A 85 -21.54 1.38 -18.91
N SER A 86 -21.98 0.59 -17.91
CA SER A 86 -21.09 -0.16 -17.02
C SER A 86 -21.83 -1.33 -16.40
N ASP A 87 -21.16 -2.45 -16.27
CA ASP A 87 -21.62 -3.63 -15.57
C ASP A 87 -21.23 -3.60 -14.08
N ALA A 88 -20.07 -3.00 -13.79
CA ALA A 88 -19.56 -2.79 -12.44
C ALA A 88 -18.78 -1.47 -12.35
N ILE A 89 -18.84 -0.82 -11.18
CA ILE A 89 -18.07 0.38 -10.86
C ILE A 89 -17.30 0.12 -9.56
N LEU A 90 -15.97 0.23 -9.61
CA LEU A 90 -15.10 0.17 -8.43
C LEU A 90 -14.71 1.58 -8.01
N VAL A 91 -15.01 1.91 -6.77
CA VAL A 91 -14.63 3.18 -6.14
C VAL A 91 -13.56 2.89 -5.08
N TRP A 92 -12.49 3.65 -5.10
CA TRP A 92 -11.43 3.55 -4.11
C TRP A 92 -11.53 4.65 -3.06
N ASN A 93 -11.14 4.31 -1.81
CA ASN A 93 -11.02 5.19 -0.64
C ASN A 93 -12.35 5.56 0.01
N ALA A 94 -12.44 5.33 1.33
CA ALA A 94 -13.60 5.63 2.17
C ALA A 94 -14.10 7.08 2.07
N GLY A 95 -13.21 8.05 1.81
CA GLY A 95 -13.58 9.44 1.61
C GLY A 95 -14.58 9.68 0.46
N ASN A 96 -14.70 8.74 -0.46
CA ASN A 96 -15.66 8.77 -1.56
C ASN A 96 -17.02 8.14 -1.21
N GLY A 97 -17.20 7.67 0.02
CA GLY A 97 -18.43 7.03 0.48
C GLY A 97 -19.73 7.77 0.14
N PRO A 98 -19.82 9.09 0.34
CA PRO A 98 -21.04 9.86 0.02
C PRO A 98 -21.45 9.78 -1.46
N PHE A 99 -20.48 9.55 -2.38
CA PHE A 99 -20.78 9.47 -3.81
C PHE A 99 -21.50 8.20 -4.23
N GLY A 100 -21.54 7.18 -3.38
CA GLY A 100 -22.30 5.95 -3.62
C GLY A 100 -23.79 6.17 -3.87
N TRP A 101 -24.37 7.21 -3.28
CA TRP A 101 -25.77 7.56 -3.48
C TRP A 101 -26.09 7.93 -4.94
N PHE A 102 -25.17 8.57 -5.65
CA PHE A 102 -25.36 8.87 -7.09
C PHE A 102 -25.47 7.58 -7.91
N PHE A 103 -24.62 6.60 -7.62
CA PHE A 103 -24.67 5.30 -8.29
C PHE A 103 -25.97 4.56 -7.97
N ARG A 104 -26.39 4.59 -6.71
CA ARG A 104 -27.62 3.96 -6.26
C ARG A 104 -28.85 4.55 -6.94
N PHE A 105 -28.94 5.90 -7.02
CA PHE A 105 -30.04 6.57 -7.74
C PHE A 105 -30.01 6.34 -9.25
N ALA A 106 -28.81 6.14 -9.83
CA ALA A 106 -28.65 5.82 -11.24
C ALA A 106 -28.82 4.33 -11.57
N GLY A 107 -29.15 3.48 -10.59
CA GLY A 107 -29.32 2.02 -10.76
C GLY A 107 -28.03 1.32 -11.18
N LYS A 108 -26.84 1.78 -10.68
CA LYS A 108 -25.55 1.23 -11.05
C LYS A 108 -25.00 0.27 -9.99
N ASN A 109 -24.41 -0.83 -10.42
CA ASN A 109 -23.69 -1.77 -9.56
C ASN A 109 -22.33 -1.20 -9.19
N ALA A 110 -22.27 -0.44 -8.09
CA ALA A 110 -21.06 0.15 -7.58
C ALA A 110 -20.60 -0.55 -6.30
N VAL A 111 -19.31 -0.80 -6.18
CA VAL A 111 -18.63 -1.28 -4.98
C VAL A 111 -17.58 -0.28 -4.54
N ILE A 112 -17.29 -0.24 -3.25
CA ILE A 112 -16.21 0.59 -2.71
C ILE A 112 -15.18 -0.27 -2.00
N ASN A 113 -13.90 -0.08 -2.33
CA ASN A 113 -12.79 -0.51 -1.48
C ASN A 113 -12.40 0.67 -0.59
N VAL A 114 -12.53 0.49 0.71
CA VAL A 114 -12.39 1.59 1.68
C VAL A 114 -10.95 1.93 2.02
N ASP A 115 -9.97 1.09 1.56
CA ASP A 115 -8.56 1.26 1.91
C ASP A 115 -8.37 1.22 3.45
N GLY A 116 -7.61 2.09 4.06
CA GLY A 116 -7.39 2.09 5.51
C GLY A 116 -8.42 2.91 6.31
N MET A 117 -8.31 2.83 7.64
CA MET A 117 -9.08 3.68 8.57
C MET A 117 -8.43 5.07 8.67
N GLU A 118 -8.67 5.91 7.66
CA GLU A 118 -8.02 7.22 7.55
C GLU A 118 -8.25 8.13 8.78
N TRP A 119 -9.39 8.00 9.46
CA TRP A 119 -9.69 8.80 10.66
C TRP A 119 -8.84 8.45 11.88
N LEU A 120 -8.16 7.31 11.90
CA LEU A 120 -7.21 6.93 12.95
C LEU A 120 -5.79 7.43 12.68
N ARG A 121 -5.50 7.90 11.45
CA ARG A 121 -4.16 8.33 11.07
C ARG A 121 -3.85 9.73 11.62
N PRO A 122 -2.67 9.93 12.24
CA PRO A 122 -2.26 11.21 12.81
C PRO A 122 -2.31 12.41 11.86
N LYS A 123 -2.18 12.17 10.56
CA LYS A 123 -2.28 13.23 9.53
C LYS A 123 -3.67 13.88 9.42
N TRP A 124 -4.73 13.15 9.86
CA TRP A 124 -6.11 13.64 9.86
C TRP A 124 -6.57 13.95 11.28
N LYS A 125 -6.49 15.22 11.68
CA LYS A 125 -6.97 15.71 12.99
C LYS A 125 -8.21 16.56 12.82
N GLY A 126 -9.03 16.63 13.88
CA GLY A 126 -10.21 17.49 13.92
C GLY A 126 -11.23 17.16 12.81
N ILE A 127 -11.61 18.16 12.03
CA ILE A 127 -12.66 18.04 10.98
C ILE A 127 -12.35 16.97 9.95
N GLY A 128 -11.08 16.76 9.62
CA GLY A 128 -10.67 15.73 8.66
C GLY A 128 -10.99 14.32 9.14
N ALA A 129 -10.66 14.00 10.39
CA ALA A 129 -10.99 12.69 10.98
C ALA A 129 -12.52 12.48 11.06
N VAL A 130 -13.26 13.50 11.47
CA VAL A 130 -14.74 13.45 11.52
C VAL A 130 -15.32 13.19 10.13
N TYR A 131 -14.82 13.88 9.10
CA TYR A 131 -15.25 13.66 7.72
C TYR A 131 -15.01 12.22 7.27
N PHE A 132 -13.79 11.68 7.49
CA PHE A 132 -13.46 10.33 7.05
C PHE A 132 -14.30 9.26 7.77
N LYS A 133 -14.54 9.41 9.08
CA LYS A 133 -15.42 8.49 9.83
C LYS A 133 -16.87 8.57 9.33
N TRP A 134 -17.37 9.77 9.07
CA TRP A 134 -18.70 9.98 8.47
C TRP A 134 -18.79 9.39 7.06
N ALA A 135 -17.79 9.64 6.21
CA ALA A 135 -17.76 9.13 4.85
C ALA A 135 -17.68 7.59 4.80
N ALA A 136 -16.92 6.97 5.71
CA ALA A 136 -16.87 5.51 5.85
C ALA A 136 -18.25 4.94 6.25
N LYS A 137 -18.95 5.61 7.19
CA LYS A 137 -20.32 5.23 7.55
C LYS A 137 -21.29 5.42 6.37
N MET A 138 -21.12 6.49 5.59
CA MET A 138 -21.93 6.67 4.36
C MET A 138 -21.63 5.58 3.32
N ALA A 139 -20.38 5.15 3.19
CA ALA A 139 -20.00 4.06 2.29
C ALA A 139 -20.77 2.77 2.60
N THR A 140 -20.90 2.40 3.88
CA THR A 140 -21.61 1.19 4.29
C THR A 140 -23.11 1.22 4.01
N SER A 141 -23.70 2.40 3.85
CA SER A 141 -25.13 2.58 3.55
C SER A 141 -25.40 2.78 2.06
N ALA A 142 -24.47 3.43 1.34
CA ALA A 142 -24.69 3.84 -0.04
C ALA A 142 -24.24 2.78 -1.07
N PHE A 143 -23.28 1.94 -0.71
CA PHE A 143 -22.79 0.88 -1.59
C PHE A 143 -23.36 -0.48 -1.18
N PRO A 144 -23.80 -1.31 -2.14
CA PRO A 144 -24.29 -2.65 -1.86
C PRO A 144 -23.18 -3.62 -1.42
N LEU A 145 -21.92 -3.27 -1.68
CA LEU A 145 -20.74 -4.04 -1.28
C LEU A 145 -19.60 -3.11 -0.88
N VAL A 146 -19.09 -3.31 0.32
CA VAL A 146 -17.90 -2.65 0.85
C VAL A 146 -16.77 -3.67 0.96
N ILE A 147 -15.63 -3.37 0.37
CA ILE A 147 -14.43 -4.21 0.37
C ILE A 147 -13.40 -3.62 1.33
N THR A 148 -12.81 -4.48 2.15
CA THR A 148 -11.67 -4.19 3.03
C THR A 148 -10.46 -5.03 2.60
N ASP A 149 -9.25 -4.52 2.80
CA ASP A 149 -7.99 -5.14 2.38
C ASP A 149 -7.36 -6.08 3.42
N ALA A 150 -7.90 -6.09 4.65
CA ALA A 150 -7.45 -6.93 5.75
C ALA A 150 -8.64 -7.53 6.51
N GLU A 151 -8.46 -8.72 7.09
CA GLU A 151 -9.48 -9.31 7.99
C GLU A 151 -9.64 -8.45 9.26
N GLU A 152 -8.56 -7.87 9.74
CA GLU A 152 -8.62 -6.90 10.84
C GLU A 152 -9.45 -5.66 10.49
N MET A 153 -9.34 -5.15 9.26
CA MET A 153 -10.20 -4.06 8.79
C MET A 153 -11.68 -4.46 8.77
N LYS A 154 -11.98 -5.69 8.33
CA LYS A 154 -13.35 -6.23 8.36
C LYS A 154 -13.89 -6.29 9.78
N ARG A 155 -13.08 -6.77 10.74
CA ARG A 155 -13.44 -6.79 12.17
C ARG A 155 -13.72 -5.37 12.70
N LEU A 156 -12.84 -4.41 12.42
CA LEU A 156 -12.98 -3.02 12.87
C LEU A 156 -14.21 -2.33 12.26
N TYR A 157 -14.53 -2.59 10.99
CA TYR A 157 -15.76 -2.05 10.35
C TYR A 157 -17.01 -2.60 11.01
N LEU A 158 -17.02 -3.88 11.38
CA LEU A 158 -18.13 -4.49 12.12
C LEU A 158 -18.27 -3.87 13.51
N GLU A 159 -17.17 -3.76 14.26
CA GLU A 159 -17.20 -3.23 15.63
C GLU A 159 -17.52 -1.74 15.71
N GLU A 160 -16.90 -0.90 14.87
CA GLU A 160 -17.04 0.55 14.95
C GLU A 160 -18.24 1.12 14.17
N LEU A 161 -18.64 0.47 13.09
CA LEU A 161 -19.68 0.98 12.20
C LEU A 161 -20.90 0.05 12.10
N GLY A 162 -20.85 -1.15 12.71
CA GLY A 162 -21.90 -2.16 12.64
C GLY A 162 -22.09 -2.70 11.21
N ALA A 163 -21.06 -2.69 10.37
CA ALA A 163 -21.15 -3.00 8.96
C ALA A 163 -20.30 -4.22 8.58
N GLU A 164 -20.92 -5.20 7.96
CA GLU A 164 -20.23 -6.31 7.33
C GLU A 164 -19.53 -5.86 6.05
N THR A 165 -18.31 -6.33 5.85
CA THR A 165 -17.50 -6.05 4.65
C THR A 165 -16.99 -7.34 4.03
N THR A 166 -16.58 -7.28 2.77
CA THR A 166 -15.93 -8.39 2.08
C THR A 166 -14.44 -8.16 2.08
N TYR A 167 -13.68 -9.13 2.59
CA TYR A 167 -12.23 -9.10 2.55
C TYR A 167 -11.73 -9.48 1.16
N ILE A 168 -10.95 -8.59 0.55
CA ILE A 168 -10.14 -8.85 -0.65
C ILE A 168 -8.81 -8.13 -0.44
N ALA A 169 -7.74 -8.90 -0.24
CA ALA A 169 -6.41 -8.38 0.03
C ALA A 169 -5.79 -7.63 -1.16
N TYR A 170 -4.62 -7.05 -0.92
CA TYR A 170 -3.70 -6.65 -1.99
C TYR A 170 -2.73 -7.80 -2.29
N GLY A 171 -2.06 -7.72 -3.43
CA GLY A 171 -1.11 -8.73 -3.86
C GLY A 171 0.32 -8.21 -3.97
N ALA A 172 1.21 -9.16 -4.28
CA ALA A 172 2.56 -8.86 -4.73
C ALA A 172 3.01 -9.88 -5.79
N ASN A 173 4.00 -9.48 -6.58
CA ASN A 173 4.70 -10.37 -7.48
C ASN A 173 5.87 -11.04 -6.76
N ILE A 174 6.22 -12.26 -7.17
CA ILE A 174 7.46 -12.92 -6.81
C ILE A 174 8.41 -12.69 -7.97
N GLU A 175 9.44 -11.90 -7.76
CA GLU A 175 10.40 -11.53 -8.78
C GLU A 175 11.80 -11.96 -8.34
N PRO A 176 12.61 -12.58 -9.20
CA PRO A 176 13.99 -12.93 -8.87
C PRO A 176 14.92 -11.72 -8.89
N SER A 177 16.07 -11.84 -8.23
CA SER A 177 17.20 -10.93 -8.44
C SER A 177 17.82 -11.19 -9.80
N GLU A 178 18.03 -10.14 -10.59
CA GLU A 178 18.58 -10.21 -11.94
C GLU A 178 19.82 -9.33 -12.12
N HIS A 179 19.97 -8.29 -11.28
CA HIS A 179 21.01 -7.26 -11.41
C HIS A 179 21.73 -6.97 -10.08
N PRO A 180 22.35 -7.99 -9.43
CA PRO A 180 23.02 -7.80 -8.14
C PRO A 180 24.17 -6.79 -8.16
N GLU A 181 24.73 -6.49 -9.35
CA GLU A 181 25.77 -5.48 -9.54
C GLU A 181 25.31 -4.05 -9.18
N LEU A 182 23.98 -3.77 -9.19
CA LEU A 182 23.41 -2.46 -8.81
C LEU A 182 23.67 -2.09 -7.34
N LEU A 183 23.98 -3.05 -6.48
CA LEU A 183 24.36 -2.78 -5.09
C LEU A 183 25.63 -1.93 -4.99
N LYS A 184 26.53 -2.03 -5.98
CA LYS A 184 27.80 -1.26 -6.02
C LYS A 184 27.54 0.25 -6.08
N ASP A 185 26.44 0.66 -6.71
CA ASP A 185 26.06 2.09 -6.80
C ASP A 185 25.80 2.71 -5.43
N TYR A 186 25.49 1.85 -4.44
CA TYR A 186 25.25 2.25 -3.05
C TYR A 186 26.39 1.88 -2.10
N GLY A 187 27.46 1.24 -2.57
CA GLY A 187 28.56 0.76 -1.73
C GLY A 187 28.09 -0.28 -0.70
N LEU A 188 27.11 -1.12 -1.11
CA LEU A 188 26.52 -2.18 -0.29
C LEU A 188 26.97 -3.56 -0.78
N GLU A 189 27.04 -4.51 0.15
CA GLU A 189 27.35 -5.90 -0.10
C GLU A 189 26.17 -6.79 0.28
N SER A 190 26.00 -7.90 -0.42
CA SER A 190 24.93 -8.87 -0.14
C SER A 190 25.03 -9.37 1.30
N ARG A 191 23.91 -9.37 2.02
CA ARG A 191 23.79 -9.69 3.46
C ARG A 191 24.58 -8.78 4.41
N GLY A 192 25.15 -7.69 3.90
CA GLY A 192 25.91 -6.72 4.69
C GLY A 192 25.08 -5.58 5.29
N TYR A 193 23.76 -5.58 5.12
CA TYR A 193 22.92 -4.45 5.57
C TYR A 193 21.49 -4.86 5.88
N TYR A 194 20.87 -4.10 6.80
CA TYR A 194 19.42 -4.02 7.00
C TYR A 194 18.83 -2.98 6.06
N LEU A 195 17.57 -3.14 5.67
CA LEU A 195 16.89 -2.23 4.75
C LEU A 195 15.63 -1.65 5.36
N ILE A 196 15.46 -0.34 5.27
CA ILE A 196 14.17 0.37 5.34
C ILE A 196 13.86 0.87 3.93
N ALA A 197 12.71 0.53 3.36
CA ALA A 197 12.24 1.05 2.07
C ALA A 197 10.84 1.64 2.24
N SER A 198 10.76 2.90 2.62
CA SER A 198 9.50 3.58 2.90
C SER A 198 9.63 5.10 2.92
N ARG A 199 8.49 5.80 2.90
CA ARG A 199 8.48 7.25 3.17
C ARG A 199 8.95 7.52 4.60
N LEU A 200 9.77 8.54 4.78
CA LEU A 200 10.25 8.96 6.09
C LEU A 200 9.23 9.89 6.75
N VAL A 201 8.19 9.28 7.30
CA VAL A 201 7.12 9.94 8.06
C VAL A 201 6.99 9.31 9.44
N PRO A 202 6.52 10.04 10.47
CA PRO A 202 6.43 9.51 11.84
C PRO A 202 5.65 8.20 11.96
N ASP A 203 4.60 8.02 11.15
CA ASP A 203 3.75 6.82 11.17
C ASP A 203 4.50 5.53 10.79
N ASN A 204 5.67 5.66 10.16
CA ASN A 204 6.51 4.54 9.74
C ASN A 204 7.61 4.22 10.76
N ASN A 205 7.67 4.94 11.89
CA ASN A 205 8.54 4.69 13.04
C ASN A 205 10.04 4.55 12.68
N ALA A 206 10.52 5.29 11.67
CA ALA A 206 11.93 5.25 11.28
C ALA A 206 12.89 5.72 12.40
N ASP A 207 12.44 6.61 13.27
CA ASP A 207 13.19 7.07 14.44
C ASP A 207 13.39 5.97 15.48
N LEU A 208 12.34 5.20 15.79
CA LEU A 208 12.43 4.03 16.66
C LEU A 208 13.38 2.98 16.07
N ILE A 209 13.29 2.74 14.75
CA ILE A 209 14.16 1.76 14.07
C ILE A 209 15.61 2.21 14.13
N LEU A 210 15.90 3.49 13.89
CA LEU A 210 17.25 4.04 14.00
C LEU A 210 17.80 3.91 15.42
N GLU A 211 16.99 4.28 16.42
CA GLU A 211 17.38 4.17 17.83
C GLU A 211 17.73 2.72 18.20
N ALA A 212 16.90 1.76 17.80
CA ALA A 212 17.16 0.34 18.02
C ALA A 212 18.45 -0.13 17.33
N PHE A 213 18.63 0.25 16.06
CA PHE A 213 19.78 -0.18 15.27
C PHE A 213 21.10 0.40 15.81
N VAL A 214 21.14 1.69 16.10
CA VAL A 214 22.35 2.37 16.62
C VAL A 214 22.78 1.81 17.97
N ASN A 215 21.83 1.34 18.79
CA ASN A 215 22.10 0.72 20.09
C ASN A 215 22.28 -0.80 20.02
N SER A 216 22.12 -1.43 18.86
CA SER A 216 22.34 -2.88 18.69
C SER A 216 23.83 -3.22 18.58
N ASN A 217 24.13 -4.52 18.66
CA ASN A 217 25.50 -5.03 18.46
C ASN A 217 25.80 -5.32 16.98
N SER A 218 24.93 -4.91 16.05
CA SER A 218 25.13 -5.17 14.62
C SER A 218 26.36 -4.44 14.08
N THR A 219 27.16 -5.16 13.33
CA THR A 219 28.29 -4.62 12.55
C THR A 219 27.92 -4.30 11.10
N LYS A 220 26.67 -4.61 10.71
CA LYS A 220 26.14 -4.34 9.37
C LYS A 220 25.75 -2.88 9.20
N LYS A 221 25.42 -2.49 7.98
CA LYS A 221 24.88 -1.16 7.69
C LYS A 221 23.35 -1.15 7.83
N LEU A 222 22.76 0.02 8.07
CA LEU A 222 21.35 0.27 7.89
C LEU A 222 21.15 1.15 6.67
N ALA A 223 20.62 0.59 5.59
CA ALA A 223 20.31 1.31 4.37
C ALA A 223 18.86 1.82 4.41
N ILE A 224 18.65 3.11 4.22
CA ILE A 224 17.36 3.78 4.26
C ILE A 224 17.02 4.29 2.86
N ALA A 225 16.23 3.52 2.11
CA ALA A 225 15.67 3.90 0.82
C ALA A 225 14.33 4.62 1.03
N GLY A 226 14.33 5.94 0.91
CA GLY A 226 13.16 6.78 1.11
C GLY A 226 13.55 8.23 1.34
N GLY A 227 12.59 9.12 1.19
CA GLY A 227 12.81 10.55 1.37
C GLY A 227 11.59 11.24 1.95
N ALA A 228 11.74 12.53 2.25
CA ALA A 228 10.63 13.43 2.48
C ALA A 228 9.85 13.59 1.16
N ASP A 229 8.54 13.83 1.24
CA ASP A 229 7.68 13.98 0.07
C ASP A 229 8.22 15.09 -0.86
N TYR A 230 8.12 14.90 -2.16
CA TYR A 230 8.71 15.69 -3.26
C TYR A 230 8.44 17.22 -3.20
N LYS A 231 7.59 17.70 -2.29
CA LYS A 231 7.15 19.10 -2.22
C LYS A 231 7.60 19.87 -0.98
N GLY A 232 8.67 19.42 -0.30
CA GLY A 232 9.28 20.23 0.76
C GLY A 232 8.37 20.51 1.96
N ASN A 233 7.61 19.51 2.41
CA ASN A 233 6.83 19.61 3.62
C ASN A 233 7.77 19.85 4.80
N LYS A 234 7.64 21.03 5.47
CA LYS A 234 8.50 21.43 6.59
C LYS A 234 8.56 20.38 7.71
N LEU A 235 7.44 19.69 7.98
CA LEU A 235 7.39 18.64 9.01
C LEU A 235 8.18 17.39 8.63
N GLU A 236 8.17 17.01 7.35
CA GLU A 236 8.94 15.87 6.86
C GLU A 236 10.43 16.16 6.85
N ASN A 237 10.83 17.39 6.48
CA ASN A 237 12.22 17.82 6.57
C ASN A 237 12.71 17.83 8.03
N GLN A 238 11.91 18.34 8.97
CA GLN A 238 12.25 18.30 10.39
C GLN A 238 12.37 16.86 10.92
N PHE A 239 11.54 15.94 10.45
CA PHE A 239 11.65 14.53 10.80
C PHE A 239 12.93 13.91 10.22
N LEU A 240 13.27 14.20 8.98
CA LEU A 240 14.53 13.75 8.37
C LEU A 240 15.75 14.30 9.11
N ASP A 241 15.73 15.57 9.54
CA ASP A 241 16.81 16.16 10.33
C ASP A 241 16.94 15.46 11.69
N LYS A 242 15.82 15.12 12.35
CA LYS A 242 15.80 14.30 13.56
C LYS A 242 16.47 12.94 13.30
N LEU A 243 16.11 12.25 12.21
CA LEU A 243 16.71 10.95 11.88
C LEU A 243 18.21 11.06 11.68
N LYS A 244 18.69 12.08 10.96
CA LYS A 244 20.12 12.32 10.76
C LYS A 244 20.85 12.60 12.06
N SER A 245 20.21 13.20 13.06
CA SER A 245 20.83 13.46 14.36
C SER A 245 20.99 12.22 15.26
N ILE A 246 20.22 11.16 14.99
CA ILE A 246 20.33 9.86 15.69
C ILE A 246 21.34 8.95 15.02
N ALA A 247 21.53 9.11 13.69
CA ALA A 247 22.34 8.22 12.86
C ALA A 247 23.83 8.25 13.25
N ASN A 248 24.47 7.09 13.20
CA ASN A 248 25.91 6.91 13.27
C ASN A 248 26.50 6.57 11.89
N GLU A 249 27.81 6.24 11.82
CA GLU A 249 28.55 5.93 10.59
C GLU A 249 28.03 4.68 9.85
N ASN A 250 27.27 3.80 10.52
CA ASN A 250 26.69 2.60 9.92
C ASN A 250 25.32 2.87 9.27
N VAL A 251 24.76 4.08 9.40
CA VAL A 251 23.48 4.44 8.81
C VAL A 251 23.66 5.16 7.48
N MET A 252 23.04 4.66 6.43
CA MET A 252 23.13 5.19 5.08
C MET A 252 21.76 5.68 4.59
N PHE A 253 21.63 6.97 4.31
CA PHE A 253 20.44 7.56 3.69
C PHE A 253 20.61 7.52 2.16
N LEU A 254 19.93 6.60 1.48
CA LEU A 254 20.01 6.43 0.02
C LEU A 254 19.11 7.43 -0.73
N GLY A 255 18.24 8.14 -0.02
CA GLY A 255 17.26 9.03 -0.63
C GLY A 255 16.10 8.27 -1.32
N HIS A 256 15.35 9.02 -2.13
CA HIS A 256 14.28 8.42 -2.93
C HIS A 256 14.87 7.70 -4.14
N ILE A 257 14.44 6.47 -4.36
CA ILE A 257 14.88 5.63 -5.49
C ILE A 257 13.67 5.39 -6.40
N ASP A 258 13.69 5.99 -7.58
CA ASP A 258 12.61 5.88 -8.58
C ASP A 258 12.65 4.57 -9.37
N ASN A 259 13.85 4.01 -9.55
CA ASN A 259 14.04 2.80 -10.33
C ASN A 259 13.65 1.56 -9.51
N SER A 260 12.63 0.84 -9.99
CA SER A 260 12.11 -0.38 -9.34
C SER A 260 13.15 -1.50 -9.27
N GLU A 261 14.06 -1.60 -10.26
CA GLU A 261 15.11 -2.63 -10.27
C GLU A 261 16.08 -2.42 -9.11
N HIS A 262 16.50 -1.18 -8.85
CA HIS A 262 17.36 -0.88 -7.71
C HIS A 262 16.68 -1.24 -6.37
N ILE A 263 15.38 -0.92 -6.21
CA ILE A 263 14.63 -1.29 -5.00
C ILE A 263 14.52 -2.82 -4.89
N LYS A 264 14.27 -3.54 -5.98
CA LYS A 264 14.21 -5.00 -6.01
C LYS A 264 15.54 -5.60 -5.54
N GLU A 265 16.65 -5.16 -6.10
CA GLU A 265 17.98 -5.68 -5.72
C GLU A 265 18.35 -5.33 -4.26
N LEU A 266 18.02 -4.13 -3.79
CA LEU A 266 18.21 -3.77 -2.39
C LEU A 266 17.42 -4.70 -1.45
N HIS A 267 16.20 -5.08 -1.80
CA HIS A 267 15.43 -6.05 -1.03
C HIS A 267 16.05 -7.45 -1.10
N HIS A 268 16.38 -7.95 -2.29
CA HIS A 268 16.94 -9.31 -2.43
C HIS A 268 18.22 -9.51 -1.64
N HIS A 269 19.03 -8.49 -1.52
CA HIS A 269 20.38 -8.58 -0.96
C HIS A 269 20.52 -8.06 0.46
N CYS A 270 19.48 -7.44 1.05
CA CYS A 270 19.56 -7.08 2.47
C CYS A 270 19.64 -8.32 3.36
N PHE A 271 20.22 -8.18 4.54
CA PHE A 271 20.20 -9.20 5.58
C PHE A 271 18.76 -9.39 6.09
N ALA A 272 18.10 -8.30 6.48
CA ALA A 272 16.69 -8.28 6.80
C ALA A 272 16.05 -6.93 6.42
N TYR A 273 14.76 -6.95 6.11
CA TYR A 273 13.95 -5.77 5.87
C TYR A 273 13.19 -5.38 7.14
N ILE A 274 13.28 -4.11 7.54
CA ILE A 274 12.61 -3.62 8.74
C ILE A 274 11.38 -2.80 8.34
N HIS A 275 10.21 -3.24 8.82
CA HIS A 275 8.91 -2.67 8.48
C HIS A 275 8.25 -2.02 9.70
N GLY A 276 8.36 -0.71 9.83
CA GLY A 276 7.84 0.04 10.97
C GLY A 276 6.42 0.62 10.80
N HIS A 277 5.70 0.31 9.73
CA HIS A 277 4.38 0.90 9.47
C HIS A 277 3.37 0.52 10.55
N GLN A 278 2.67 1.52 11.07
CA GLN A 278 1.72 1.36 12.18
C GLN A 278 0.26 1.41 11.74
N PHE A 279 -0.08 2.22 10.73
CA PHE A 279 -1.47 2.52 10.37
C PHE A 279 -1.79 2.14 8.93
N GLY A 280 -3.07 1.83 8.69
CA GLY A 280 -3.68 1.72 7.36
C GLY A 280 -3.62 0.34 6.75
N GLY A 281 -4.48 -0.59 7.01
CA GLY A 281 -4.66 -1.88 6.32
C GLY A 281 -3.37 -2.69 6.04
N ILE A 282 -3.43 -3.61 5.09
CA ILE A 282 -2.24 -4.31 4.60
C ILE A 282 -1.40 -3.37 3.73
N ASN A 283 -0.15 -3.17 4.13
CA ASN A 283 0.76 -2.28 3.41
C ASN A 283 1.41 -3.00 2.22
N PRO A 284 1.33 -2.47 0.99
CA PRO A 284 1.97 -3.10 -0.18
C PRO A 284 3.50 -3.29 -0.03
N SER A 285 4.20 -2.50 0.79
CA SER A 285 5.65 -2.65 0.94
C SER A 285 6.05 -3.92 1.69
N ILE A 286 5.26 -4.38 2.69
CA ILE A 286 5.54 -5.65 3.36
C ILE A 286 5.26 -6.84 2.43
N LEU A 287 4.22 -6.74 1.57
CA LEU A 287 3.93 -7.77 0.58
C LEU A 287 5.03 -7.86 -0.48
N LYS A 288 5.55 -6.73 -0.95
CA LYS A 288 6.72 -6.70 -1.86
C LYS A 288 7.94 -7.33 -1.21
N ALA A 289 8.20 -7.03 0.07
CA ALA A 289 9.29 -7.63 0.80
C ALA A 289 9.17 -9.16 0.89
N LEU A 290 7.96 -9.70 1.10
CA LEU A 290 7.70 -11.14 1.01
C LEU A 290 7.97 -11.67 -0.40
N GLY A 291 7.51 -10.98 -1.45
CA GLY A 291 7.72 -11.35 -2.86
C GLY A 291 9.20 -11.33 -3.28
N PHE A 292 10.00 -10.48 -2.65
CA PHE A 292 11.45 -10.39 -2.85
C PHE A 292 12.25 -11.28 -1.89
N SER A 293 11.61 -12.27 -1.28
CA SER A 293 12.27 -13.25 -0.39
C SER A 293 13.04 -12.62 0.76
N ASN A 294 12.43 -11.68 1.51
CA ASN A 294 13.09 -11.05 2.66
C ASN A 294 12.84 -11.81 3.95
N CYS A 295 13.84 -11.80 4.84
CA CYS A 295 13.60 -11.89 6.27
C CYS A 295 13.01 -10.55 6.71
N ILE A 296 11.85 -10.56 7.33
CA ILE A 296 11.11 -9.35 7.70
C ILE A 296 11.07 -9.20 9.21
N LEU A 297 11.52 -8.04 9.71
CA LEU A 297 11.30 -7.55 11.06
C LEU A 297 10.16 -6.54 10.99
N ALA A 298 8.97 -6.85 11.50
CA ALA A 298 7.82 -5.94 11.41
C ALA A 298 7.33 -5.50 12.78
N LEU A 299 6.90 -4.24 12.86
CA LEU A 299 6.22 -3.72 14.04
C LEU A 299 4.97 -4.59 14.33
N ASN A 300 4.83 -5.04 15.57
CA ASN A 300 3.71 -5.87 16.01
C ASN A 300 2.41 -5.04 16.03
N THR A 301 1.73 -5.03 14.89
CA THR A 301 0.39 -4.47 14.70
C THR A 301 -0.54 -5.58 14.23
N PRO A 302 -1.86 -5.48 14.44
CA PRO A 302 -2.79 -6.48 13.95
C PRO A 302 -2.64 -6.77 12.44
N PHE A 303 -2.36 -5.75 11.63
CA PHE A 303 -2.18 -5.88 10.19
C PHE A 303 -0.88 -6.64 9.81
N ASN A 304 0.24 -6.28 10.45
CA ASN A 304 1.51 -6.95 10.21
C ASN A 304 1.48 -8.39 10.76
N HIS A 305 0.81 -8.59 11.90
CA HIS A 305 0.58 -9.91 12.47
C HIS A 305 -0.24 -10.80 11.52
N GLU A 306 -1.27 -10.24 10.86
CA GLU A 306 -2.07 -10.94 9.86
C GLU A 306 -1.22 -11.34 8.64
N VAL A 307 -0.40 -10.41 8.10
CA VAL A 307 0.45 -10.67 6.93
C VAL A 307 1.52 -11.72 7.22
N LEU A 308 2.14 -11.66 8.38
CA LEU A 308 3.21 -12.59 8.78
C LEU A 308 2.71 -13.87 9.48
N GLU A 309 1.39 -14.10 9.51
CA GLU A 309 0.75 -15.22 10.18
C GLU A 309 1.34 -15.48 11.57
N GLY A 310 1.31 -14.44 12.43
CA GLY A 310 1.77 -14.54 13.81
C GLY A 310 3.26 -14.83 13.99
N GLY A 311 4.09 -14.53 12.99
CA GLY A 311 5.54 -14.75 13.03
C GLY A 311 6.02 -15.94 12.19
N THR A 312 5.13 -16.62 11.46
CA THR A 312 5.50 -17.72 10.55
C THR A 312 6.39 -17.25 9.40
N TYR A 313 6.14 -16.04 8.87
CA TYR A 313 6.82 -15.47 7.70
C TYR A 313 7.73 -14.28 8.04
N GLY A 314 8.05 -14.07 9.31
CA GLY A 314 8.92 -12.98 9.75
C GLY A 314 8.91 -12.84 11.27
N VAL A 315 9.60 -11.84 11.78
CA VAL A 315 9.70 -11.54 13.21
C VAL A 315 8.86 -10.33 13.54
N LEU A 316 8.13 -10.36 14.66
CA LEU A 316 7.34 -9.24 15.15
C LEU A 316 8.03 -8.60 16.36
N PHE A 317 8.20 -7.28 16.36
CA PHE A 317 8.76 -6.53 17.48
C PHE A 317 7.73 -5.54 18.05
N ASP A 318 7.78 -5.33 19.36
CA ASP A 318 6.89 -4.37 20.03
C ASP A 318 7.33 -2.92 19.77
N LYS A 319 6.41 -1.97 19.95
CA LYS A 319 6.66 -0.55 19.67
C LYS A 319 7.60 0.12 20.69
N ASN A 320 8.81 -0.40 20.80
CA ASN A 320 9.91 0.19 21.57
C ASN A 320 11.26 -0.24 20.97
N ALA A 321 12.27 0.60 21.13
CA ALA A 321 13.59 0.38 20.53
C ALA A 321 14.29 -0.88 21.10
N GLU A 322 14.10 -1.21 22.38
CA GLU A 322 14.74 -2.37 23.02
C GLU A 322 14.23 -3.69 22.45
N SER A 323 12.91 -3.80 22.17
CA SER A 323 12.35 -4.99 21.52
C SER A 323 12.97 -5.22 20.14
N LEU A 324 13.03 -4.18 19.29
CA LEU A 324 13.64 -4.32 17.97
C LEU A 324 15.15 -4.59 18.05
N LYS A 325 15.86 -3.93 18.97
CA LYS A 325 17.29 -4.19 19.23
C LYS A 325 17.53 -5.66 19.56
N THR A 326 16.71 -6.22 20.45
CA THR A 326 16.81 -7.64 20.85
C THR A 326 16.64 -8.56 19.63
N GLU A 327 15.68 -8.30 18.76
CA GLU A 327 15.47 -9.10 17.55
C GLU A 327 16.63 -8.95 16.53
N ILE A 328 17.20 -7.75 16.40
CA ILE A 328 18.40 -7.51 15.57
C ILE A 328 19.55 -8.36 16.11
N ASP A 329 19.86 -8.25 17.40
CA ASP A 329 20.97 -8.96 18.05
C ASP A 329 20.78 -10.50 17.99
N GLU A 330 19.53 -10.99 18.10
CA GLU A 330 19.23 -12.40 17.94
C GLU A 330 19.45 -12.92 16.51
N LEU A 331 18.98 -12.16 15.50
CA LEU A 331 19.13 -12.56 14.09
C LEU A 331 20.60 -12.56 13.65
N GLU A 332 21.44 -11.65 14.16
CA GLU A 332 22.89 -11.62 13.90
C GLU A 332 23.57 -12.92 14.38
N GLN A 333 23.07 -13.50 15.48
CA GLN A 333 23.59 -14.74 16.04
C GLN A 333 23.03 -16.01 15.36
N LYS A 334 21.94 -15.87 14.59
CA LYS A 334 21.22 -16.99 13.97
C LYS A 334 20.96 -16.75 12.47
N PRO A 335 22.02 -16.67 11.65
CA PRO A 335 21.88 -16.41 10.21
C PRO A 335 21.03 -17.49 9.49
N GLU A 336 21.00 -18.72 10.00
CA GLU A 336 20.15 -19.80 9.50
C GLU A 336 18.65 -19.48 9.66
N LYS A 337 18.26 -18.76 10.73
CA LYS A 337 16.88 -18.30 10.95
C LYS A 337 16.49 -17.26 9.87
N VAL A 338 17.45 -16.39 9.51
CA VAL A 338 17.26 -15.38 8.44
C VAL A 338 17.00 -16.07 7.10
N GLU A 339 17.85 -17.02 6.70
CA GLU A 339 17.67 -17.74 5.43
C GLU A 339 16.38 -18.58 5.44
N GLY A 340 16.01 -19.20 6.56
CA GLY A 340 14.75 -19.92 6.69
C GLY A 340 13.50 -19.02 6.50
N PHE A 341 13.53 -17.75 6.95
CA PHE A 341 12.46 -16.80 6.65
C PHE A 341 12.47 -16.40 5.17
N ARG A 342 13.64 -16.19 4.59
CA ARG A 342 13.78 -15.80 3.17
C ARG A 342 13.23 -16.87 2.23
N GLU A 343 13.49 -18.14 2.51
CA GLU A 343 12.98 -19.27 1.72
C GLU A 343 11.45 -19.34 1.78
N ARG A 344 10.86 -19.11 2.96
CA ARG A 344 9.41 -19.21 3.18
C ARG A 344 8.60 -18.00 2.72
N SER A 345 9.20 -16.80 2.72
CA SER A 345 8.50 -15.55 2.43
C SER A 345 7.67 -15.58 1.14
N PRO A 346 8.16 -16.11 -0.01
CA PRO A 346 7.36 -16.18 -1.24
C PRO A 346 6.15 -17.13 -1.16
N GLU A 347 6.15 -18.10 -0.23
CA GLU A 347 5.01 -19.01 -0.06
C GLU A 347 3.77 -18.26 0.38
N GLN A 348 3.92 -17.26 1.24
CA GLN A 348 2.81 -16.42 1.70
C GLN A 348 2.17 -15.65 0.53
N ILE A 349 2.98 -15.18 -0.43
CA ILE A 349 2.46 -14.55 -1.64
C ILE A 349 1.69 -15.56 -2.49
N ARG A 350 2.24 -16.75 -2.73
CA ARG A 350 1.54 -17.79 -3.51
C ARG A 350 0.21 -18.20 -2.87
N LYS A 351 0.18 -18.29 -1.55
CA LYS A 351 -0.95 -18.79 -0.77
C LYS A 351 -2.07 -17.75 -0.63
N ARG A 352 -1.74 -16.50 -0.30
CA ARG A 352 -2.75 -15.49 0.09
C ARG A 352 -2.75 -14.22 -0.76
N PHE A 353 -1.60 -13.81 -1.27
CA PHE A 353 -1.42 -12.49 -1.87
C PHE A 353 -1.04 -12.55 -3.35
N ASN A 354 -1.49 -13.58 -4.06
CA ASN A 354 -1.31 -13.75 -5.50
C ASN A 354 -2.26 -12.83 -6.26
N TRP A 355 -1.74 -12.01 -7.18
CA TRP A 355 -2.52 -11.05 -7.95
C TRP A 355 -3.61 -11.68 -8.81
N ASP A 356 -3.39 -12.85 -9.42
CA ASP A 356 -4.37 -13.49 -10.30
C ASP A 356 -5.57 -13.96 -9.49
N HIS A 357 -5.32 -14.52 -8.30
CA HIS A 357 -6.39 -14.89 -7.36
C HIS A 357 -7.18 -13.67 -6.88
N ILE A 358 -6.49 -12.60 -6.52
CA ILE A 358 -7.12 -11.35 -6.07
C ILE A 358 -7.93 -10.70 -7.18
N ALA A 359 -7.41 -10.66 -8.43
CA ALA A 359 -8.14 -10.16 -9.57
C ALA A 359 -9.43 -10.96 -9.82
N ALA A 360 -9.38 -12.29 -9.68
CA ALA A 360 -10.55 -13.15 -9.78
C ALA A 360 -11.59 -12.89 -8.67
N GLN A 361 -11.14 -12.64 -7.42
CA GLN A 361 -12.04 -12.31 -6.31
C GLN A 361 -12.85 -11.02 -6.58
N TYR A 362 -12.22 -9.97 -7.15
CA TYR A 362 -12.94 -8.77 -7.56
C TYR A 362 -13.98 -9.06 -8.65
N ILE A 363 -13.63 -9.88 -9.66
CA ILE A 363 -14.57 -10.27 -10.72
C ILE A 363 -15.75 -11.04 -10.15
N ASP A 364 -15.51 -11.99 -9.25
CA ASP A 364 -16.56 -12.73 -8.54
C ASP A 364 -17.49 -11.80 -7.73
N ALA A 365 -16.91 -10.81 -7.05
CA ALA A 365 -17.66 -9.82 -6.29
C ALA A 365 -18.57 -8.99 -7.20
N PHE A 366 -18.08 -8.55 -8.37
CA PHE A 366 -18.88 -7.82 -9.36
C PHE A 366 -20.01 -8.69 -9.94
N GLN A 367 -19.74 -9.94 -10.29
CA GLN A 367 -20.75 -10.87 -10.82
C GLN A 367 -21.87 -11.18 -9.82
N LYS A 368 -21.50 -11.35 -8.53
CA LYS A 368 -22.49 -11.57 -7.47
C LYS A 368 -23.45 -10.39 -7.30
N LEU A 369 -22.97 -9.16 -7.49
CA LEU A 369 -23.83 -7.98 -7.46
C LEU A 369 -24.80 -7.93 -8.64
N GLN A 370 -24.33 -8.24 -9.85
CA GLN A 370 -25.20 -8.27 -11.03
C GLN A 370 -26.37 -9.25 -10.91
N LYS A 371 -26.15 -10.40 -10.24
CA LYS A 371 -27.20 -11.41 -10.02
C LYS A 371 -28.25 -11.01 -8.97
N LYS A 372 -27.94 -10.01 -8.13
CA LYS A 372 -28.85 -9.52 -7.08
C LYS A 372 -29.64 -8.27 -7.49
N SER A 373 -29.28 -7.64 -8.61
CA SER A 373 -29.97 -6.49 -9.23
C SER A 373 -30.98 -6.93 -10.22
#